data_7f862fe2af5c82a781cb8d1c17fc1e48
#
_entry.id   7f862fe2af5c82a781cb8d1c17fc1e48
#
_cell.length_a   1.000
_cell.length_b   1.000
_cell.length_c   1.000
_cell.angle_alpha   90.00
_cell.angle_beta   90.00
_cell.angle_gamma   90.00
#
_symmetry.space_group_name_H-M   'P 1'
#
loop_
_entity.id
_entity.type
_entity.pdbx_description
1 polymer ?
#
loop_
_entity_poly.entity_id
_entity_poly.type
_entity_poly.pdbx_seq_one_letter_code
_entity_poly.pdbx_strand_id
1 'polypeptide(L)'
;SASTTAPADSEITVTWLAVAGAKGATGTTVISRRQPGSPGDFRVEFSENEVGGIGSQSQAGAWNAAIISTLLLGLPLEGEFRFATDGRIDGPSAGALTTAGLIALARGDAFAEHVTMTGTINATGTIGPVGGIPEKIAAAAEEGFTKVLIPLGQRMTPNHEGELVDVIRAGDRDGVEVIEVGDIYEAYSHLTGANIDVPGVSRDPRLDAASYDKVKPQTDAALARYASANSGFQRLPKDLQAIFDQAGLIGYVDGYATKAADLQRQGLQAGAYDLAAQAAALLEAVVATGEMVVPLYTQGLDGLDVLFSQALDSSTAEKEFFAFLDRLSTYTPKTVADAEGLVNAYAGAFDAYSLLTFSQQAIETVKKRYETNDYASMEEFFDSLLIPVMWSQLSRSQLESSAATFEVGRDNPGAAFADEIDLAQVGNFFRRGADANLTAFTENVVAPLADQYGAS
;
A
#
# COMPACT_ATOMS: atom_id res chain seq x y z
N SER A 1 -12.75 -28.80 -12.21
CA SER A 1 -13.29 -28.12 -11.00
C SER A 1 -13.67 -29.18 -9.99
N ALA A 2 -12.78 -29.52 -9.10
CA ALA A 2 -13.12 -30.29 -7.90
C ALA A 2 -13.71 -29.30 -6.90
N SER A 3 -15.01 -29.40 -6.63
CA SER A 3 -15.66 -28.70 -5.54
C SER A 3 -15.12 -29.31 -4.24
N THR A 4 -14.10 -28.71 -3.67
CA THR A 4 -13.66 -29.04 -2.32
C THR A 4 -14.60 -28.34 -1.35
N THR A 5 -15.66 -29.04 -0.97
CA THR A 5 -16.42 -28.66 0.22
C THR A 5 -15.47 -28.76 1.41
N ALA A 6 -15.12 -27.61 1.98
CA ALA A 6 -14.37 -27.56 3.24
C ALA A 6 -15.10 -28.42 4.29
N PRO A 7 -14.37 -29.25 5.09
CA PRO A 7 -14.99 -30.00 6.18
C PRO A 7 -15.70 -29.01 7.11
N ALA A 8 -16.90 -29.37 7.55
CA ALA A 8 -17.56 -28.65 8.60
C ALA A 8 -16.71 -28.77 9.89
N ASP A 9 -16.47 -27.65 10.56
CA ASP A 9 -15.75 -27.53 11.83
C ASP A 9 -14.35 -28.20 11.82
N SER A 10 -13.39 -27.48 11.28
CA SER A 10 -11.98 -27.88 11.24
C SER A 10 -11.12 -26.87 11.99
N GLU A 11 -9.99 -27.34 12.53
CA GLU A 11 -9.01 -26.48 13.22
C GLU A 11 -7.59 -26.86 12.84
N ILE A 12 -6.69 -25.87 12.89
CA ILE A 12 -5.25 -26.03 12.70
C ILE A 12 -4.50 -25.22 13.75
N THR A 13 -3.40 -25.75 14.25
CA THR A 13 -2.50 -25.01 15.14
C THR A 13 -1.31 -24.51 14.35
N VAL A 14 -1.02 -23.22 14.49
CA VAL A 14 0.17 -22.59 13.92
C VAL A 14 1.07 -22.07 15.03
N THR A 15 2.40 -22.24 14.89
CA THR A 15 3.38 -21.69 15.83
C THR A 15 4.01 -20.46 15.20
N TRP A 16 3.74 -19.31 15.79
CA TRP A 16 4.27 -18.03 15.31
C TRP A 16 5.56 -17.64 16.03
N LEU A 17 6.31 -16.74 15.40
CA LEU A 17 7.57 -16.20 15.87
C LEU A 17 7.40 -14.72 16.23
N ALA A 18 7.86 -14.32 17.41
CA ALA A 18 7.83 -12.95 17.90
C ALA A 18 9.19 -12.51 18.47
N VAL A 19 9.28 -11.25 18.85
CA VAL A 19 10.42 -10.68 19.58
C VAL A 19 9.91 -10.09 20.89
N ALA A 20 10.55 -10.46 21.99
CA ALA A 20 10.29 -9.94 23.31
C ALA A 20 11.55 -9.22 23.83
N GLY A 21 11.64 -7.92 23.61
CA GLY A 21 12.86 -7.15 23.87
C GLY A 21 14.02 -7.59 22.97
N ALA A 22 15.12 -8.06 23.56
CA ALA A 22 16.32 -8.54 22.85
C ALA A 22 16.28 -10.03 22.48
N LYS A 23 15.19 -10.74 22.78
CA LYS A 23 15.07 -12.19 22.57
C LYS A 23 13.92 -12.53 21.66
N GLY A 24 14.09 -13.57 20.87
CA GLY A 24 13.00 -14.20 20.16
C GLY A 24 12.07 -14.95 21.13
N ALA A 25 10.85 -15.14 20.69
CA ALA A 25 9.82 -15.91 21.40
C ALA A 25 8.95 -16.65 20.38
N THR A 26 8.33 -17.74 20.84
CA THR A 26 7.35 -18.50 20.08
C THR A 26 6.04 -18.55 20.85
N GLY A 27 4.97 -18.81 20.14
CA GLY A 27 3.69 -19.08 20.73
C GLY A 27 2.77 -19.75 19.71
N THR A 28 1.60 -20.17 20.14
CA THR A 28 0.67 -20.89 19.29
C THR A 28 -0.64 -20.17 19.12
N THR A 29 -1.25 -20.34 17.96
CA THR A 29 -2.64 -19.95 17.72
C THR A 29 -3.38 -21.15 17.12
N VAL A 30 -4.46 -21.53 17.75
CA VAL A 30 -5.44 -22.47 17.18
C VAL A 30 -6.41 -21.68 16.33
N ILE A 31 -6.41 -21.96 15.04
CA ILE A 31 -7.31 -21.35 14.06
C ILE A 31 -8.42 -22.34 13.76
N SER A 32 -9.66 -21.93 13.94
CA SER A 32 -10.82 -22.73 13.53
C SER A 32 -11.70 -21.94 12.58
N ARG A 33 -12.29 -22.66 11.61
CA ARG A 33 -13.27 -22.13 10.66
C ARG A 33 -14.56 -22.94 10.81
N ARG A 34 -15.67 -22.22 10.91
CA ARG A 34 -17.02 -22.78 10.92
C ARG A 34 -17.83 -22.23 9.77
N GLN A 35 -18.88 -22.97 9.42
CA GLN A 35 -19.86 -22.46 8.45
C GLN A 35 -20.59 -21.25 9.05
N PRO A 36 -20.94 -20.25 8.23
CA PRO A 36 -21.68 -19.10 8.71
C PRO A 36 -23.06 -19.50 9.25
N GLY A 37 -23.51 -18.79 10.27
CA GLY A 37 -24.86 -19.00 10.84
C GLY A 37 -25.97 -18.62 9.86
N SER A 38 -25.67 -17.68 8.93
CA SER A 38 -26.53 -17.28 7.81
C SER A 38 -25.67 -17.02 6.58
N PRO A 39 -26.19 -17.20 5.36
CA PRO A 39 -25.45 -16.84 4.13
C PRO A 39 -24.96 -15.40 4.16
N GLY A 40 -23.69 -15.20 3.82
CA GLY A 40 -23.04 -13.89 3.82
C GLY A 40 -22.57 -13.40 5.20
N ASP A 41 -22.80 -14.13 6.29
CA ASP A 41 -22.22 -13.80 7.60
C ASP A 41 -20.72 -14.02 7.56
N PHE A 42 -19.95 -13.01 7.93
CA PHE A 42 -18.51 -13.10 8.10
C PHE A 42 -18.14 -12.59 9.50
N ARG A 43 -17.55 -13.47 10.31
CA ARG A 43 -17.19 -13.17 11.69
C ARG A 43 -15.75 -13.55 11.97
N VAL A 44 -15.07 -12.71 12.73
CA VAL A 44 -13.76 -13.01 13.29
C VAL A 44 -13.86 -12.90 14.81
N GLU A 45 -13.51 -13.97 15.49
CA GLU A 45 -13.55 -14.08 16.94
C GLU A 45 -12.15 -14.32 17.49
N PHE A 46 -11.83 -13.65 18.58
CA PHE A 46 -10.56 -13.80 19.29
C PHE A 46 -10.81 -14.43 20.65
N SER A 47 -9.97 -15.39 21.02
CA SER A 47 -9.97 -16.03 22.34
C SER A 47 -8.57 -15.95 22.92
N GLU A 48 -8.46 -15.38 24.10
CA GLU A 48 -7.20 -15.13 24.81
C GLU A 48 -7.19 -15.93 26.12
N ASN A 49 -6.04 -16.48 26.48
CA ASN A 49 -5.84 -17.08 27.81
C ASN A 49 -5.26 -16.07 28.82
N GLU A 50 -4.73 -14.94 28.33
CA GLU A 50 -4.24 -13.81 29.14
C GLU A 50 -4.97 -12.52 28.75
N VAL A 51 -5.24 -11.66 29.70
CA VAL A 51 -5.88 -10.35 29.45
C VAL A 51 -4.97 -9.50 28.57
N GLY A 52 -5.49 -9.04 27.41
CA GLY A 52 -4.72 -8.28 26.42
C GLY A 52 -3.64 -9.12 25.74
N GLY A 53 -3.90 -10.43 25.57
CA GLY A 53 -2.99 -11.35 24.93
C GLY A 53 -2.81 -11.11 23.42
N ILE A 54 -3.88 -10.63 22.73
CA ILE A 54 -3.85 -10.34 21.30
C ILE A 54 -3.98 -8.83 21.09
N GLY A 55 -2.87 -8.18 20.75
CA GLY A 55 -2.84 -6.75 20.45
C GLY A 55 -3.55 -6.39 19.15
N SER A 56 -3.84 -5.10 18.97
CA SER A 56 -4.62 -4.58 17.85
C SER A 56 -4.00 -4.88 16.47
N GLN A 57 -2.68 -4.88 16.36
CA GLN A 57 -2.00 -5.22 15.11
C GLN A 57 -2.14 -6.71 14.74
N SER A 58 -2.09 -7.59 15.74
CA SER A 58 -2.33 -9.02 15.53
C SER A 58 -3.79 -9.30 15.16
N GLN A 59 -4.75 -8.59 15.76
CA GLN A 59 -6.16 -8.69 15.38
C GLN A 59 -6.36 -8.24 13.92
N ALA A 60 -5.79 -7.11 13.51
CA ALA A 60 -5.83 -6.66 12.12
C ALA A 60 -5.17 -7.66 11.16
N GLY A 61 -4.05 -8.26 11.54
CA GLY A 61 -3.38 -9.31 10.78
C GLY A 61 -4.26 -10.56 10.59
N ALA A 62 -4.98 -10.98 11.62
CA ALA A 62 -5.91 -12.11 11.55
C ALA A 62 -7.13 -11.81 10.67
N TRP A 63 -7.70 -10.60 10.74
CA TRP A 63 -8.73 -10.14 9.82
C TRP A 63 -8.26 -10.19 8.36
N ASN A 64 -7.09 -9.61 8.08
CA ASN A 64 -6.50 -9.65 6.75
C ASN A 64 -6.28 -11.09 6.26
N ALA A 65 -5.77 -11.96 7.12
CA ALA A 65 -5.57 -13.37 6.79
C ALA A 65 -6.88 -14.08 6.42
N ALA A 66 -7.96 -13.84 7.17
CA ALA A 66 -9.28 -14.41 6.88
C ALA A 66 -9.83 -13.93 5.53
N ILE A 67 -9.70 -12.62 5.23
CA ILE A 67 -10.13 -12.05 3.95
C ILE A 67 -9.30 -12.64 2.80
N ILE A 68 -7.98 -12.56 2.91
CA ILE A 68 -7.07 -12.91 1.82
C ILE A 68 -7.14 -14.40 1.51
N SER A 69 -7.17 -15.27 2.52
CA SER A 69 -7.34 -16.72 2.31
C SER A 69 -8.64 -17.04 1.58
N THR A 70 -9.74 -16.37 1.92
CA THR A 70 -11.04 -16.54 1.27
C THR A 70 -10.99 -16.09 -0.21
N LEU A 71 -10.40 -14.92 -0.47
CA LEU A 71 -10.26 -14.39 -1.83
C LEU A 71 -9.35 -15.27 -2.71
N LEU A 72 -8.19 -15.69 -2.19
CA LEU A 72 -7.24 -16.54 -2.93
C LEU A 72 -7.81 -17.92 -3.28
N LEU A 73 -8.71 -18.44 -2.45
CA LEU A 73 -9.41 -19.69 -2.71
C LEU A 73 -10.64 -19.52 -3.62
N GLY A 74 -11.01 -18.28 -3.97
CA GLY A 74 -12.22 -17.99 -4.73
C GLY A 74 -13.50 -18.41 -3.99
N LEU A 75 -13.47 -18.38 -2.67
CA LEU A 75 -14.62 -18.71 -1.82
C LEU A 75 -15.49 -17.47 -1.58
N PRO A 76 -16.81 -17.65 -1.29
CA PRO A 76 -17.63 -16.55 -0.82
C PRO A 76 -17.04 -15.91 0.45
N LEU A 77 -17.18 -14.58 0.59
CA LEU A 77 -16.79 -13.85 1.81
C LEU A 77 -17.79 -14.14 2.93
N GLU A 78 -17.75 -15.37 3.43
CA GLU A 78 -18.59 -15.84 4.52
C GLU A 78 -17.84 -16.86 5.39
N GLY A 79 -18.21 -16.97 6.64
CA GLY A 79 -17.65 -17.92 7.59
C GLY A 79 -17.44 -17.34 8.98
N GLU A 80 -17.28 -18.19 9.96
CA GLU A 80 -16.88 -17.83 11.31
C GLU A 80 -15.44 -18.31 11.54
N PHE A 81 -14.53 -17.35 11.74
CA PHE A 81 -13.11 -17.59 11.95
C PHE A 81 -12.77 -17.28 13.40
N ARG A 82 -12.22 -18.26 14.11
CA ARG A 82 -11.80 -18.08 15.49
C ARG A 82 -10.31 -18.28 15.62
N PHE A 83 -9.68 -17.36 16.34
CA PHE A 83 -8.25 -17.37 16.66
C PHE A 83 -8.09 -17.46 18.18
N ALA A 84 -7.66 -18.62 18.66
CA ALA A 84 -7.38 -18.85 20.07
C ALA A 84 -5.86 -18.83 20.27
N THR A 85 -5.36 -17.79 20.90
CA THR A 85 -3.90 -17.55 21.04
C THR A 85 -3.47 -17.81 22.47
N ASP A 86 -2.37 -18.53 22.61
CA ASP A 86 -1.65 -18.75 23.86
C ASP A 86 -0.46 -17.77 23.95
N GLY A 87 -0.41 -17.01 25.05
CA GLY A 87 0.59 -15.98 25.27
C GLY A 87 0.19 -14.60 24.71
N ARG A 88 1.14 -13.67 24.77
CA ARG A 88 0.97 -12.30 24.30
C ARG A 88 1.63 -12.10 22.95
N ILE A 89 0.85 -11.59 22.00
CA ILE A 89 1.32 -11.23 20.68
C ILE A 89 0.74 -9.88 20.26
N ASP A 90 1.60 -9.00 19.77
CA ASP A 90 1.18 -7.81 19.04
C ASP A 90 2.12 -7.59 17.86
N GLY A 91 1.54 -7.46 16.68
CA GLY A 91 2.24 -7.26 15.42
C GLY A 91 1.65 -8.09 14.28
N PRO A 92 1.74 -7.59 13.04
CA PRO A 92 1.16 -8.25 11.86
C PRO A 92 2.04 -9.37 11.30
N SER A 93 3.20 -9.66 11.92
CA SER A 93 4.23 -10.53 11.36
C SER A 93 3.89 -12.02 11.29
N ALA A 94 2.79 -12.45 11.91
CA ALA A 94 2.22 -13.79 11.75
C ALA A 94 1.15 -13.87 10.65
N GLY A 95 0.86 -12.77 9.94
CA GLY A 95 -0.23 -12.70 8.96
C GLY A 95 -0.11 -13.71 7.83
N ALA A 96 1.09 -13.89 7.26
CA ALA A 96 1.32 -14.85 6.19
C ALA A 96 1.16 -16.32 6.70
N LEU A 97 1.68 -16.64 7.89
CA LEU A 97 1.51 -17.95 8.51
C LEU A 97 0.03 -18.25 8.78
N THR A 98 -0.68 -17.28 9.32
CA THR A 98 -2.14 -17.38 9.60
C THR A 98 -2.94 -17.58 8.31
N THR A 99 -2.58 -16.87 7.25
CA THR A 99 -3.20 -17.03 5.91
C THR A 99 -2.97 -18.45 5.38
N ALA A 100 -1.72 -18.94 5.45
CA ALA A 100 -1.40 -20.32 5.04
C ALA A 100 -2.17 -21.34 5.86
N GLY A 101 -2.31 -21.13 7.17
CA GLY A 101 -3.10 -21.98 8.06
C GLY A 101 -4.57 -22.02 7.66
N LEU A 102 -5.18 -20.89 7.35
CA LEU A 102 -6.57 -20.81 6.88
C LEU A 102 -6.76 -21.49 5.52
N ILE A 103 -5.80 -21.34 4.60
CA ILE A 103 -5.84 -22.04 3.31
C ILE A 103 -5.73 -23.55 3.53
N ALA A 104 -4.79 -24.00 4.37
CA ALA A 104 -4.60 -25.41 4.70
C ALA A 104 -5.87 -26.00 5.31
N LEU A 105 -6.48 -25.29 6.24
CA LEU A 105 -7.75 -25.66 6.87
C LEU A 105 -8.89 -25.84 5.86
N ALA A 106 -9.02 -24.88 4.91
CA ALA A 106 -10.05 -24.94 3.87
C ALA A 106 -9.82 -26.07 2.86
N ARG A 107 -8.57 -26.48 2.65
CA ARG A 107 -8.19 -27.53 1.69
C ARG A 107 -8.08 -28.92 2.33
N GLY A 108 -8.00 -28.97 3.67
CA GLY A 108 -7.72 -30.21 4.40
C GLY A 108 -6.24 -30.64 4.36
N ASP A 109 -5.34 -29.70 4.06
CA ASP A 109 -3.89 -29.93 4.08
C ASP A 109 -3.36 -29.76 5.51
N ALA A 110 -2.23 -30.39 5.83
CA ALA A 110 -1.54 -30.25 7.11
C ALA A 110 -0.18 -29.56 6.92
N PHE A 111 0.27 -28.82 7.93
CA PHE A 111 1.62 -28.27 7.92
C PHE A 111 2.66 -29.38 8.11
N ALA A 112 3.77 -29.25 7.42
CA ALA A 112 4.94 -30.08 7.63
C ALA A 112 5.50 -29.89 9.05
N GLU A 113 5.96 -30.96 9.66
CA GLU A 113 6.58 -30.90 10.97
C GLU A 113 7.86 -30.04 10.95
N HIS A 114 8.10 -29.30 12.02
CA HIS A 114 9.31 -28.48 12.21
C HIS A 114 9.52 -27.37 11.16
N VAL A 115 8.44 -26.90 10.51
CA VAL A 115 8.46 -25.76 9.58
C VAL A 115 7.58 -24.64 10.11
N THR A 116 8.09 -23.42 10.13
CA THR A 116 7.29 -22.21 10.44
C THR A 116 7.72 -21.05 9.57
N MET A 117 7.08 -19.89 9.75
CA MET A 117 7.42 -18.67 9.01
C MET A 117 7.12 -17.40 9.80
N THR A 118 7.73 -16.32 9.36
CA THR A 118 7.37 -14.95 9.73
C THR A 118 7.19 -14.11 8.47
N GLY A 119 6.20 -13.23 8.45
CA GLY A 119 5.89 -12.36 7.32
C GLY A 119 4.53 -11.72 7.48
N THR A 120 4.39 -10.47 7.04
CA THR A 120 3.08 -9.85 6.86
C THR A 120 2.43 -10.38 5.57
N ILE A 121 1.14 -10.21 5.41
CA ILE A 121 0.41 -10.60 4.21
C ILE A 121 -0.25 -9.38 3.57
N ASN A 122 -0.10 -9.25 2.26
CA ASN A 122 -0.74 -8.22 1.45
C ASN A 122 -1.92 -8.79 0.66
N ALA A 123 -2.82 -7.93 0.22
CA ALA A 123 -4.04 -8.30 -0.49
C ALA A 123 -3.80 -9.12 -1.78
N THR A 124 -2.63 -8.95 -2.40
CA THR A 124 -2.21 -9.71 -3.60
C THR A 124 -1.61 -11.08 -3.29
N GLY A 125 -1.53 -11.46 -2.01
CA GLY A 125 -0.85 -12.68 -1.57
C GLY A 125 0.66 -12.54 -1.44
N THR A 126 1.24 -11.35 -1.62
CA THR A 126 2.67 -11.10 -1.41
C THR A 126 2.99 -11.03 0.07
N ILE A 127 4.20 -11.49 0.43
CA ILE A 127 4.68 -11.51 1.81
C ILE A 127 5.53 -10.27 2.05
N GLY A 128 5.14 -9.48 3.03
CA GLY A 128 5.81 -8.23 3.37
C GLY A 128 6.81 -8.36 4.51
N PRO A 129 7.69 -7.34 4.66
CA PRO A 129 8.82 -7.37 5.58
C PRO A 129 8.39 -7.36 7.05
N VAL A 130 9.31 -7.85 7.90
CA VAL A 130 9.14 -7.92 9.36
C VAL A 130 10.44 -7.57 10.08
N GLY A 131 10.35 -7.23 11.37
CA GLY A 131 11.51 -7.01 12.23
C GLY A 131 11.92 -8.25 13.03
N GLY A 132 13.16 -8.21 13.58
CA GLY A 132 13.67 -9.19 14.54
C GLY A 132 13.84 -10.59 13.99
N ILE A 133 14.21 -10.73 12.71
CA ILE A 133 14.36 -12.03 12.07
C ILE A 133 15.49 -12.87 12.72
N PRO A 134 16.67 -12.32 13.05
CA PRO A 134 17.71 -13.10 13.72
C PRO A 134 17.22 -13.71 15.04
N GLU A 135 16.54 -12.94 15.85
CA GLU A 135 16.00 -13.38 17.14
C GLU A 135 14.90 -14.42 16.98
N LYS A 136 14.04 -14.24 15.97
CA LYS A 136 12.98 -15.20 15.62
C LYS A 136 13.53 -16.55 15.17
N ILE A 137 14.60 -16.55 14.37
CA ILE A 137 15.27 -17.78 13.93
C ILE A 137 15.89 -18.51 15.11
N ALA A 138 16.57 -17.79 16.03
CA ALA A 138 17.13 -18.38 17.23
C ALA A 138 16.04 -19.04 18.10
N ALA A 139 14.90 -18.36 18.30
CA ALA A 139 13.78 -18.94 19.04
C ALA A 139 13.17 -20.16 18.33
N ALA A 140 13.09 -20.14 17.00
CA ALA A 140 12.62 -21.28 16.23
C ALA A 140 13.57 -22.50 16.40
N ALA A 141 14.88 -22.27 16.40
CA ALA A 141 15.87 -23.33 16.66
C ALA A 141 15.72 -23.94 18.06
N GLU A 142 15.53 -23.11 19.10
CA GLU A 142 15.28 -23.55 20.47
C GLU A 142 14.03 -24.42 20.61
N GLU A 143 12.98 -24.13 19.82
CA GLU A 143 11.73 -24.93 19.78
C GLU A 143 11.82 -26.15 18.85
N GLY A 144 12.99 -26.39 18.22
CA GLY A 144 13.21 -27.56 17.37
C GLY A 144 12.68 -27.41 15.94
N PHE A 145 12.41 -26.21 15.48
CA PHE A 145 12.14 -25.99 14.06
C PHE A 145 13.44 -26.15 13.26
N THR A 146 13.33 -26.85 12.14
CA THR A 146 14.46 -27.10 11.23
C THR A 146 14.37 -26.25 9.98
N LYS A 147 13.22 -25.59 9.74
CA LYS A 147 13.01 -24.71 8.60
C LYS A 147 12.19 -23.49 9.00
N VAL A 148 12.65 -22.30 8.60
CA VAL A 148 11.98 -21.02 8.81
C VAL A 148 11.89 -20.25 7.50
N LEU A 149 10.68 -19.87 7.09
CA LEU A 149 10.47 -19.03 5.93
C LEU A 149 10.45 -17.56 6.36
N ILE A 150 11.11 -16.72 5.59
CA ILE A 150 11.21 -15.28 5.82
C ILE A 150 10.84 -14.51 4.54
N PRO A 151 10.45 -13.22 4.63
CA PRO A 151 10.14 -12.42 3.46
C PRO A 151 11.33 -12.25 2.52
N LEU A 152 11.07 -12.33 1.22
CA LEU A 152 12.07 -12.09 0.17
C LEU A 152 12.72 -10.70 0.33
N GLY A 153 14.05 -10.66 0.21
CA GLY A 153 14.86 -9.45 0.35
C GLY A 153 15.32 -9.14 1.78
N GLN A 154 14.98 -10.00 2.77
CA GLN A 154 15.38 -9.80 4.16
C GLN A 154 16.53 -10.72 4.64
N ARG A 155 17.28 -11.29 3.72
CA ARG A 155 18.49 -12.05 4.06
C ARG A 155 19.47 -11.28 4.93
N MET A 156 19.70 -10.00 4.58
CA MET A 156 20.52 -9.09 5.38
C MET A 156 19.61 -8.18 6.20
N THR A 157 19.51 -8.43 7.49
CA THR A 157 18.60 -7.68 8.38
C THR A 157 19.31 -7.35 9.71
N PRO A 158 18.98 -6.21 10.34
CA PRO A 158 19.60 -5.89 11.63
C PRO A 158 19.09 -6.79 12.76
N ASN A 159 19.97 -7.16 13.68
CA ASN A 159 19.63 -7.72 14.98
C ASN A 159 19.18 -6.61 15.95
N HIS A 160 18.84 -6.97 17.19
CA HIS A 160 18.41 -6.02 18.24
C HIS A 160 19.47 -4.97 18.62
N GLU A 161 20.75 -5.19 18.28
CA GLU A 161 21.85 -4.24 18.49
C GLU A 161 22.05 -3.33 17.26
N GLY A 162 21.30 -3.55 16.17
CA GLY A 162 21.41 -2.82 14.92
C GLY A 162 22.49 -3.35 13.98
N GLU A 163 23.14 -4.46 14.31
CA GLU A 163 24.16 -5.07 13.45
C GLU A 163 23.51 -5.88 12.33
N LEU A 164 23.97 -5.71 11.09
CA LEU A 164 23.50 -6.48 9.95
C LEU A 164 23.94 -7.93 10.03
N VAL A 165 22.98 -8.85 10.01
CA VAL A 165 23.17 -10.30 10.07
C VAL A 165 22.72 -10.95 8.76
N ASP A 166 23.55 -11.82 8.19
CA ASP A 166 23.12 -12.76 7.15
C ASP A 166 22.34 -13.90 7.84
N VAL A 167 21.02 -13.81 7.79
CA VAL A 167 20.14 -14.72 8.55
C VAL A 167 20.13 -16.14 7.99
N ILE A 168 20.49 -16.37 6.72
CA ILE A 168 20.66 -17.71 6.17
C ILE A 168 21.86 -18.38 6.83
N ARG A 169 23.00 -17.69 6.89
CA ARG A 169 24.20 -18.21 7.56
C ARG A 169 24.03 -18.34 9.07
N ALA A 170 23.22 -17.49 9.69
CA ALA A 170 22.90 -17.61 11.10
C ALA A 170 22.07 -18.87 11.36
N GLY A 171 21.00 -19.07 10.56
CA GLY A 171 20.17 -20.27 10.64
C GLY A 171 20.96 -21.56 10.45
N ASP A 172 21.84 -21.62 9.44
CA ASP A 172 22.72 -22.79 9.19
C ASP A 172 23.53 -23.16 10.43
N ARG A 173 24.03 -22.18 11.18
CA ARG A 173 24.81 -22.43 12.43
C ARG A 173 23.96 -23.01 13.54
N ASP A 174 22.69 -22.63 13.57
CA ASP A 174 21.69 -23.03 14.58
C ASP A 174 20.92 -24.29 14.14
N GLY A 175 21.26 -24.88 12.97
CA GLY A 175 20.61 -26.07 12.41
C GLY A 175 19.25 -25.79 11.78
N VAL A 176 18.97 -24.55 11.38
CA VAL A 176 17.73 -24.12 10.76
C VAL A 176 17.96 -23.70 9.31
N GLU A 177 17.30 -24.35 8.38
CA GLU A 177 17.22 -23.93 6.99
C GLU A 177 16.35 -22.67 6.88
N VAL A 178 16.93 -21.54 6.47
CA VAL A 178 16.20 -20.29 6.27
C VAL A 178 15.97 -20.06 4.79
N ILE A 179 14.70 -19.90 4.39
CA ILE A 179 14.29 -19.71 2.99
C ILE A 179 13.57 -18.37 2.85
N GLU A 180 14.00 -17.56 1.88
CA GLU A 180 13.29 -16.37 1.48
C GLU A 180 12.10 -16.74 0.57
N VAL A 181 10.90 -16.20 0.85
CA VAL A 181 9.67 -16.43 0.08
C VAL A 181 9.01 -15.13 -0.29
N GLY A 182 8.59 -14.99 -1.54
CA GLY A 182 8.00 -13.76 -2.08
C GLY A 182 6.48 -13.67 -1.89
N ASP A 183 5.81 -14.80 -1.91
CA ASP A 183 4.35 -14.86 -1.88
C ASP A 183 3.81 -16.10 -1.12
N ILE A 184 2.52 -16.08 -0.90
CA ILE A 184 1.83 -17.13 -0.16
C ILE A 184 1.82 -18.48 -0.90
N TYR A 185 1.89 -18.47 -2.23
CA TYR A 185 1.88 -19.70 -3.03
C TYR A 185 3.17 -20.48 -2.83
N GLU A 186 4.32 -19.79 -2.86
CA GLU A 186 5.62 -20.34 -2.58
C GLU A 186 5.73 -20.79 -1.11
N ALA A 187 5.33 -19.91 -0.17
CA ALA A 187 5.35 -20.23 1.26
C ALA A 187 4.47 -21.45 1.59
N TYR A 188 3.28 -21.55 0.99
CA TYR A 188 2.36 -22.64 1.21
C TYR A 188 2.95 -23.99 0.80
N SER A 189 3.68 -24.05 -0.33
CA SER A 189 4.32 -25.26 -0.79
C SER A 189 5.41 -25.75 0.18
N HIS A 190 6.15 -24.84 0.80
CA HIS A 190 7.14 -25.18 1.83
C HIS A 190 6.49 -25.61 3.15
N LEU A 191 5.37 -24.98 3.53
CA LEU A 191 4.68 -25.27 4.79
C LEU A 191 3.90 -26.59 4.74
N THR A 192 3.34 -26.98 3.58
CA THR A 192 2.42 -28.13 3.48
C THR A 192 2.89 -29.23 2.55
N GLY A 193 3.83 -28.94 1.65
CA GLY A 193 4.18 -29.81 0.54
C GLY A 193 3.14 -29.82 -0.61
N ALA A 194 2.02 -29.12 -0.48
CA ALA A 194 0.99 -29.00 -1.50
C ALA A 194 1.14 -27.67 -2.25
N ASN A 195 0.60 -27.59 -3.46
CA ASN A 195 0.59 -26.37 -4.25
C ASN A 195 -0.81 -25.77 -4.34
N ILE A 196 -0.88 -24.45 -4.31
CA ILE A 196 -2.08 -23.69 -4.69
C ILE A 196 -1.90 -23.31 -6.16
N ASP A 197 -2.96 -23.46 -6.96
CA ASP A 197 -2.92 -23.03 -8.35
C ASP A 197 -2.73 -21.51 -8.41
N VAL A 198 -1.61 -21.10 -8.98
CA VAL A 198 -1.35 -19.67 -9.23
C VAL A 198 -2.23 -19.26 -10.42
N PRO A 199 -3.00 -18.17 -10.32
CA PRO A 199 -3.73 -17.65 -11.45
C PRO A 199 -2.79 -17.47 -12.65
N GLY A 200 -3.21 -17.99 -13.82
CA GLY A 200 -2.39 -17.93 -15.01
C GLY A 200 -2.03 -16.48 -15.36
N VAL A 201 -0.75 -16.17 -15.39
CA VAL A 201 -0.29 -14.86 -15.86
C VAL A 201 -0.36 -14.83 -17.37
N SER A 202 -1.05 -13.83 -17.92
CA SER A 202 -0.97 -13.57 -19.35
C SER A 202 0.49 -13.25 -19.73
N ARG A 203 1.04 -14.01 -20.68
CA ARG A 203 2.40 -13.74 -21.19
C ARG A 203 2.43 -12.58 -22.18
N ASP A 204 1.29 -12.15 -22.66
CA ASP A 204 1.17 -10.99 -23.56
C ASP A 204 0.76 -9.77 -22.73
N PRO A 205 1.67 -8.81 -22.50
CA PRO A 205 1.38 -7.61 -21.71
C PRO A 205 0.55 -6.57 -22.48
N ARG A 206 0.14 -6.86 -23.72
CA ARG A 206 -0.69 -5.94 -24.51
C ARG A 206 -2.14 -6.00 -24.05
N LEU A 207 -2.76 -4.85 -24.02
CA LEU A 207 -4.19 -4.73 -23.74
C LEU A 207 -5.01 -5.35 -24.88
N ASP A 208 -6.18 -5.87 -24.59
CA ASP A 208 -7.18 -6.16 -25.60
C ASP A 208 -7.61 -4.88 -26.34
N ALA A 209 -8.28 -5.04 -27.49
CA ALA A 209 -8.60 -3.90 -28.34
C ALA A 209 -9.48 -2.84 -27.64
N ALA A 210 -10.46 -3.26 -26.83
CA ALA A 210 -11.36 -2.34 -26.14
C ALA A 210 -10.62 -1.54 -25.05
N SER A 211 -9.79 -2.20 -24.27
CA SER A 211 -8.94 -1.56 -23.28
C SER A 211 -7.89 -0.64 -23.93
N TYR A 212 -7.30 -1.07 -25.03
CA TYR A 212 -6.36 -0.26 -25.81
C TYR A 212 -7.00 1.05 -26.30
N ASP A 213 -8.22 0.97 -26.85
CA ASP A 213 -8.93 2.14 -27.38
C ASP A 213 -9.29 3.15 -26.27
N LYS A 214 -9.44 2.70 -25.02
CA LYS A 214 -9.66 3.58 -23.86
C LYS A 214 -8.37 4.19 -23.34
N VAL A 215 -7.30 3.40 -23.23
CA VAL A 215 -6.04 3.85 -22.60
C VAL A 215 -5.24 4.74 -23.57
N LYS A 216 -5.25 4.45 -24.86
CA LYS A 216 -4.46 5.22 -25.84
C LYS A 216 -4.74 6.72 -25.83
N PRO A 217 -6.00 7.21 -25.86
CA PRO A 217 -6.28 8.66 -25.78
C PRO A 217 -5.75 9.30 -24.49
N GLN A 218 -5.79 8.58 -23.37
CA GLN A 218 -5.26 9.06 -22.09
C GLN A 218 -3.74 9.17 -22.11
N THR A 219 -3.06 8.20 -22.75
CA THR A 219 -1.61 8.26 -22.97
C THR A 219 -1.23 9.44 -23.84
N ASP A 220 -1.94 9.61 -24.97
CA ASP A 220 -1.70 10.72 -25.88
C ASP A 220 -1.91 12.07 -25.18
N ALA A 221 -2.96 12.20 -24.36
CA ALA A 221 -3.25 13.39 -23.58
C ALA A 221 -2.15 13.66 -22.52
N ALA A 222 -1.70 12.63 -21.79
CA ALA A 222 -0.65 12.76 -20.80
C ALA A 222 0.69 13.20 -21.43
N LEU A 223 1.08 12.61 -22.58
CA LEU A 223 2.27 13.03 -23.33
C LEU A 223 2.14 14.47 -23.87
N ALA A 224 0.95 14.89 -24.29
CA ALA A 224 0.71 16.27 -24.71
C ALA A 224 0.81 17.26 -23.53
N ARG A 225 0.28 16.89 -22.35
CA ARG A 225 0.44 17.66 -21.10
C ARG A 225 1.92 17.80 -20.74
N TYR A 226 2.69 16.71 -20.75
CA TYR A 226 4.13 16.74 -20.54
C TYR A 226 4.82 17.68 -21.51
N ALA A 227 4.55 17.60 -22.82
CA ALA A 227 5.15 18.50 -23.82
C ALA A 227 4.80 19.98 -23.58
N SER A 228 3.57 20.26 -23.17
CA SER A 228 3.13 21.61 -22.78
C SER A 228 3.87 22.10 -21.55
N ALA A 229 3.96 21.26 -20.51
CA ALA A 229 4.70 21.58 -19.28
C ALA A 229 6.19 21.79 -19.55
N ASN A 230 6.82 20.96 -20.42
CA ASN A 230 8.21 21.17 -20.81
C ASN A 230 8.42 22.52 -21.51
N SER A 231 7.49 22.91 -22.37
CA SER A 231 7.51 24.25 -22.97
C SER A 231 7.35 25.36 -21.92
N GLY A 232 6.54 25.11 -20.87
CA GLY A 232 6.40 25.98 -19.69
C GLY A 232 7.72 26.10 -18.92
N PHE A 233 8.35 24.97 -18.61
CA PHE A 233 9.63 24.92 -17.92
C PHE A 233 10.72 25.72 -18.60
N GLN A 234 10.82 25.61 -19.93
CA GLN A 234 11.81 26.38 -20.71
C GLN A 234 11.57 27.90 -20.67
N ARG A 235 10.40 28.38 -20.29
CA ARG A 235 10.08 29.79 -20.10
C ARG A 235 10.40 30.34 -18.71
N LEU A 236 10.60 29.46 -17.71
CA LEU A 236 10.99 29.89 -16.37
C LEU A 236 12.37 30.61 -16.39
N PRO A 237 12.65 31.47 -15.39
CA PRO A 237 13.98 32.05 -15.20
C PRO A 237 15.05 30.96 -15.15
N LYS A 238 16.22 31.23 -15.77
CA LYS A 238 17.29 30.22 -15.88
C LYS A 238 17.81 29.72 -14.53
N ASP A 239 17.83 30.59 -13.54
CA ASP A 239 18.25 30.21 -12.18
C ASP A 239 17.27 29.22 -11.55
N LEU A 240 15.95 29.39 -11.75
CA LEU A 240 14.93 28.43 -11.32
C LEU A 240 15.06 27.12 -12.06
N GLN A 241 15.27 27.15 -13.39
CA GLN A 241 15.51 25.91 -14.14
C GLN A 241 16.70 25.14 -13.56
N ALA A 242 17.80 25.85 -13.24
CA ALA A 242 19.01 25.24 -12.67
C ALA A 242 18.77 24.58 -11.31
N ILE A 243 17.92 25.15 -10.45
CA ILE A 243 17.56 24.55 -9.16
C ILE A 243 16.89 23.18 -9.35
N PHE A 244 15.88 23.08 -10.23
CA PHE A 244 15.19 21.83 -10.51
C PHE A 244 16.07 20.81 -11.25
N ASP A 245 16.99 21.27 -12.12
CA ASP A 245 17.98 20.41 -12.79
C ASP A 245 19.00 19.82 -11.80
N GLN A 246 19.52 20.65 -10.89
CA GLN A 246 20.49 20.21 -9.87
C GLN A 246 19.90 19.18 -8.91
N ALA A 247 18.60 19.26 -8.63
CA ALA A 247 17.87 18.26 -7.87
C ALA A 247 17.69 16.93 -8.63
N GLY A 248 18.12 16.85 -9.91
CA GLY A 248 17.97 15.67 -10.75
C GLY A 248 16.53 15.38 -11.20
N LEU A 249 15.58 16.25 -10.84
CA LEU A 249 14.16 16.03 -11.05
C LEU A 249 13.78 16.05 -12.54
N ILE A 250 14.36 16.97 -13.31
CA ILE A 250 14.08 17.11 -14.75
C ILE A 250 14.57 15.88 -15.53
N GLY A 251 15.80 15.42 -15.26
CA GLY A 251 16.32 14.19 -15.89
C GLY A 251 15.46 12.94 -15.58
N TYR A 252 14.93 12.87 -14.36
CA TYR A 252 14.02 11.80 -13.95
C TYR A 252 12.70 11.84 -14.73
N VAL A 253 12.08 13.00 -14.82
CA VAL A 253 10.82 13.22 -15.55
C VAL A 253 10.97 12.97 -17.05
N ASP A 254 12.05 13.46 -17.65
CA ASP A 254 12.38 13.24 -19.08
C ASP A 254 12.60 11.74 -19.37
N GLY A 255 13.22 11.03 -18.42
CA GLY A 255 13.38 9.58 -18.49
C GLY A 255 12.04 8.84 -18.55
N TYR A 256 11.07 9.25 -17.74
CA TYR A 256 9.72 8.69 -17.74
C TYR A 256 8.99 8.98 -19.05
N ALA A 257 9.00 10.20 -19.53
CA ALA A 257 8.36 10.58 -20.79
C ALA A 257 8.96 9.83 -21.98
N THR A 258 10.30 9.72 -22.03
CA THR A 258 11.00 8.95 -23.07
C THR A 258 10.60 7.48 -23.05
N LYS A 259 10.60 6.86 -21.86
CA LYS A 259 10.20 5.46 -21.71
C LYS A 259 8.72 5.24 -22.03
N ALA A 260 7.85 6.18 -21.67
CA ALA A 260 6.44 6.15 -22.04
C ALA A 260 6.24 6.12 -23.56
N ALA A 261 6.92 6.99 -24.28
CA ALA A 261 6.88 7.05 -25.75
C ALA A 261 7.44 5.75 -26.38
N ASP A 262 8.47 5.17 -25.78
CA ASP A 262 9.03 3.89 -26.24
C ASP A 262 8.05 2.73 -26.04
N LEU A 263 7.40 2.63 -24.88
CA LEU A 263 6.37 1.62 -24.60
C LEU A 263 5.16 1.79 -25.53
N GLN A 264 4.74 3.02 -25.77
CA GLN A 264 3.65 3.32 -26.72
C GLN A 264 3.97 2.79 -28.13
N ARG A 265 5.20 3.03 -28.63
CA ARG A 265 5.64 2.50 -29.93
C ARG A 265 5.66 0.97 -29.99
N GLN A 266 5.87 0.31 -28.87
CA GLN A 266 5.83 -1.14 -28.75
C GLN A 266 4.40 -1.69 -28.59
N GLY A 267 3.38 -0.83 -28.47
CA GLY A 267 1.99 -1.23 -28.24
C GLY A 267 1.68 -1.58 -26.78
N LEU A 268 2.62 -1.31 -25.85
CA LEU A 268 2.49 -1.56 -24.40
C LEU A 268 1.81 -0.37 -23.72
N GLN A 269 0.53 -0.18 -24.04
CA GLN A 269 -0.21 1.06 -23.79
C GLN A 269 -0.44 1.33 -22.29
N ALA A 270 -0.65 0.29 -21.46
CA ALA A 270 -0.86 0.45 -20.03
C ALA A 270 0.37 1.06 -19.33
N GLY A 271 1.55 0.48 -19.57
CA GLY A 271 2.81 1.01 -19.04
C GLY A 271 3.19 2.38 -19.63
N ALA A 272 2.83 2.61 -20.91
CA ALA A 272 3.01 3.91 -21.53
C ALA A 272 2.18 5.00 -20.83
N TYR A 273 0.92 4.71 -20.52
CA TYR A 273 0.03 5.63 -19.81
C TYR A 273 0.55 5.98 -18.42
N ASP A 274 0.89 4.97 -17.63
CA ASP A 274 1.38 5.16 -16.26
C ASP A 274 2.59 6.11 -16.21
N LEU A 275 3.61 5.83 -17.02
CA LEU A 275 4.81 6.68 -17.06
C LEU A 275 4.55 8.07 -17.66
N ALA A 276 3.66 8.18 -18.65
CA ALA A 276 3.30 9.47 -19.24
C ALA A 276 2.53 10.35 -18.23
N ALA A 277 1.60 9.75 -17.47
CA ALA A 277 0.83 10.44 -16.44
C ALA A 277 1.73 10.94 -15.31
N GLN A 278 2.67 10.12 -14.84
CA GLN A 278 3.65 10.53 -13.83
C GLN A 278 4.58 11.65 -14.34
N ALA A 279 5.10 11.54 -15.56
CA ALA A 279 5.94 12.58 -16.15
C ALA A 279 5.19 13.91 -16.28
N ALA A 280 3.95 13.87 -16.76
CA ALA A 280 3.12 15.06 -16.89
C ALA A 280 2.86 15.70 -15.54
N ALA A 281 2.38 14.93 -14.56
CA ALA A 281 2.03 15.43 -13.23
C ALA A 281 3.22 16.09 -12.52
N LEU A 282 4.38 15.46 -12.55
CA LEU A 282 5.57 15.99 -11.92
C LEU A 282 6.06 17.27 -12.60
N LEU A 283 6.11 17.30 -13.94
CA LEU A 283 6.60 18.49 -14.65
C LEU A 283 5.63 19.67 -14.55
N GLU A 284 4.32 19.41 -14.57
CA GLU A 284 3.31 20.44 -14.33
C GLU A 284 3.44 21.04 -12.93
N ALA A 285 3.67 20.21 -11.91
CA ALA A 285 3.91 20.67 -10.55
C ALA A 285 5.18 21.53 -10.45
N VAL A 286 6.26 21.13 -11.11
CA VAL A 286 7.50 21.92 -11.19
C VAL A 286 7.26 23.28 -11.84
N VAL A 287 6.57 23.31 -12.98
CA VAL A 287 6.28 24.55 -13.72
C VAL A 287 5.40 25.48 -12.88
N ALA A 288 4.30 24.96 -12.32
CA ALA A 288 3.40 25.76 -11.50
C ALA A 288 4.09 26.29 -10.23
N THR A 289 4.94 25.48 -9.60
CA THR A 289 5.78 25.93 -8.47
C THR A 289 6.74 27.02 -8.91
N GLY A 290 7.41 26.83 -10.04
CA GLY A 290 8.31 27.84 -10.60
C GLY A 290 7.60 29.16 -10.89
N GLU A 291 6.43 29.12 -11.52
CA GLU A 291 5.60 30.30 -11.80
C GLU A 291 5.15 30.99 -10.49
N MET A 292 4.78 30.24 -9.47
CA MET A 292 4.40 30.78 -8.16
C MET A 292 5.55 31.47 -7.44
N VAL A 293 6.78 31.02 -7.65
CA VAL A 293 7.99 31.59 -7.03
C VAL A 293 8.53 32.81 -7.82
N VAL A 294 8.16 33.00 -9.09
CA VAL A 294 8.62 34.14 -9.92
C VAL A 294 8.46 35.52 -9.25
N PRO A 295 7.38 35.84 -8.49
CA PRO A 295 7.27 37.11 -7.77
C PRO A 295 8.44 37.40 -6.82
N LEU A 296 9.04 36.37 -6.22
CA LEU A 296 10.24 36.55 -5.37
C LEU A 296 11.44 37.04 -6.16
N TYR A 297 11.59 36.65 -7.42
CA TYR A 297 12.67 37.13 -8.29
C TYR A 297 12.47 38.56 -8.78
N THR A 298 11.21 38.99 -8.89
CA THR A 298 10.87 40.33 -9.45
C THR A 298 10.65 41.39 -8.37
N GLN A 299 10.17 40.99 -7.18
CA GLN A 299 9.75 41.87 -6.10
C GLN A 299 10.55 41.65 -4.81
N GLY A 300 11.47 40.67 -4.81
CA GLY A 300 12.20 40.28 -3.61
C GLY A 300 11.25 39.77 -2.52
N LEU A 301 11.56 40.03 -1.25
CA LEU A 301 10.76 39.56 -0.12
C LEU A 301 9.32 40.10 -0.11
N ASP A 302 9.03 41.22 -0.78
CA ASP A 302 7.66 41.73 -0.94
C ASP A 302 6.77 40.76 -1.74
N GLY A 303 7.37 39.84 -2.53
CA GLY A 303 6.67 38.78 -3.25
C GLY A 303 6.21 37.60 -2.38
N LEU A 304 6.68 37.51 -1.14
CA LEU A 304 6.33 36.42 -0.22
C LEU A 304 4.84 36.41 0.16
N ASP A 305 4.24 37.58 0.38
CA ASP A 305 2.82 37.65 0.70
C ASP A 305 1.95 37.15 -0.45
N VAL A 306 2.36 37.46 -1.68
CA VAL A 306 1.68 36.95 -2.89
C VAL A 306 1.83 35.43 -2.98
N LEU A 307 3.03 34.92 -2.77
CA LEU A 307 3.31 33.47 -2.82
C LEU A 307 2.50 32.74 -1.75
N PHE A 308 2.52 33.16 -0.49
CA PHE A 308 1.76 32.54 0.58
C PHE A 308 0.25 32.60 0.33
N SER A 309 -0.24 33.74 -0.17
CA SER A 309 -1.65 33.87 -0.51
C SER A 309 -2.07 32.87 -1.60
N GLN A 310 -1.26 32.70 -2.63
CA GLN A 310 -1.54 31.75 -3.71
C GLN A 310 -1.35 30.30 -3.29
N ALA A 311 -0.29 30.00 -2.52
CA ALA A 311 0.01 28.64 -2.09
C ALA A 311 -1.00 28.08 -1.09
N LEU A 312 -1.61 28.95 -0.26
CA LEU A 312 -2.63 28.60 0.71
C LEU A 312 -4.08 28.66 0.16
N ASP A 313 -4.29 29.16 -1.05
CA ASP A 313 -5.61 29.16 -1.67
C ASP A 313 -5.95 27.78 -2.25
N SER A 314 -6.65 26.98 -1.46
CA SER A 314 -7.15 25.63 -1.83
C SER A 314 -8.51 25.66 -2.53
N SER A 315 -9.17 26.79 -2.59
CA SER A 315 -10.60 26.89 -2.96
C SER A 315 -10.94 26.26 -4.30
N THR A 316 -10.05 26.39 -5.30
CA THR A 316 -10.22 25.79 -6.62
C THR A 316 -9.97 24.27 -6.56
N ALA A 317 -8.90 23.82 -5.90
CA ALA A 317 -8.56 22.40 -5.80
C ALA A 317 -9.61 21.62 -5.00
N GLU A 318 -10.12 22.18 -3.91
CA GLU A 318 -11.21 21.58 -3.13
C GLU A 318 -12.49 21.47 -3.95
N LYS A 319 -12.85 22.52 -4.69
CA LYS A 319 -14.03 22.51 -5.56
C LYS A 319 -13.92 21.42 -6.64
N GLU A 320 -12.76 21.28 -7.26
CA GLU A 320 -12.48 20.25 -8.27
C GLU A 320 -12.53 18.85 -7.65
N PHE A 321 -11.97 18.66 -6.46
CA PHE A 321 -12.03 17.42 -5.72
C PHE A 321 -13.46 16.99 -5.38
N PHE A 322 -14.27 17.89 -4.78
CA PHE A 322 -15.63 17.54 -4.42
C PHE A 322 -16.53 17.31 -5.65
N ALA A 323 -16.32 18.05 -6.73
CA ALA A 323 -17.02 17.80 -8.00
C ALA A 323 -16.66 16.42 -8.58
N PHE A 324 -15.42 15.99 -8.44
CA PHE A 324 -15.00 14.66 -8.87
C PHE A 324 -15.61 13.58 -7.97
N LEU A 325 -15.63 13.75 -6.65
CA LEU A 325 -16.30 12.81 -5.74
C LEU A 325 -17.80 12.68 -6.04
N ASP A 326 -18.47 13.77 -6.32
CA ASP A 326 -19.91 13.76 -6.71
C ASP A 326 -20.10 12.92 -7.98
N ARG A 327 -19.24 13.11 -8.97
CA ARG A 327 -19.24 12.32 -10.20
C ARG A 327 -19.01 10.82 -9.92
N LEU A 328 -18.05 10.45 -9.06
CA LEU A 328 -17.82 9.06 -8.69
C LEU A 328 -19.02 8.46 -7.95
N SER A 329 -19.64 9.22 -7.04
CA SER A 329 -20.76 8.76 -6.22
C SER A 329 -22.02 8.46 -7.03
N THR A 330 -22.18 9.08 -8.19
CA THR A 330 -23.33 8.86 -9.08
C THR A 330 -23.12 7.67 -10.03
N TYR A 331 -21.91 7.13 -10.14
CA TYR A 331 -21.64 6.00 -11.00
C TYR A 331 -21.98 4.67 -10.30
N THR A 332 -22.71 3.81 -11.01
CA THR A 332 -23.04 2.46 -10.53
C THR A 332 -22.26 1.43 -11.33
N PRO A 333 -21.29 0.73 -10.74
CA PRO A 333 -20.53 -0.29 -11.44
C PRO A 333 -21.43 -1.49 -11.79
N LYS A 334 -21.25 -2.06 -12.98
CA LYS A 334 -22.00 -3.21 -13.49
C LYS A 334 -21.20 -4.49 -13.48
N THR A 335 -19.89 -4.38 -13.48
CA THR A 335 -18.95 -5.49 -13.48
C THR A 335 -17.94 -5.36 -12.36
N VAL A 336 -17.25 -6.45 -12.04
CA VAL A 336 -16.14 -6.44 -11.09
C VAL A 336 -15.03 -5.48 -11.53
N ALA A 337 -14.74 -5.44 -12.85
CA ALA A 337 -13.76 -4.51 -13.41
C ALA A 337 -14.17 -3.04 -13.24
N ASP A 338 -15.47 -2.73 -13.39
CA ASP A 338 -15.98 -1.38 -13.14
C ASP A 338 -15.84 -0.97 -11.68
N ALA A 339 -16.09 -1.90 -10.74
CA ALA A 339 -15.94 -1.64 -9.32
C ALA A 339 -14.47 -1.40 -8.95
N GLU A 340 -13.54 -2.18 -9.53
CA GLU A 340 -12.10 -1.97 -9.35
C GLU A 340 -11.68 -0.59 -9.88
N GLY A 341 -12.11 -0.22 -11.07
CA GLY A 341 -11.85 1.10 -11.64
C GLY A 341 -12.39 2.24 -10.79
N LEU A 342 -13.60 2.08 -10.23
CA LEU A 342 -14.20 3.05 -9.32
C LEU A 342 -13.41 3.19 -8.02
N VAL A 343 -13.01 2.07 -7.40
CA VAL A 343 -12.22 2.07 -6.16
C VAL A 343 -10.86 2.74 -6.39
N ASN A 344 -10.18 2.45 -7.49
CA ASN A 344 -8.90 3.07 -7.83
C ASN A 344 -9.03 4.58 -8.07
N ALA A 345 -10.15 5.03 -8.66
CA ALA A 345 -10.43 6.45 -8.84
C ALA A 345 -10.66 7.17 -7.50
N TYR A 346 -11.41 6.54 -6.57
CA TYR A 346 -11.55 7.07 -5.21
C TYR A 346 -10.22 7.14 -4.48
N ALA A 347 -9.42 6.07 -4.51
CA ALA A 347 -8.11 6.04 -3.86
C ALA A 347 -7.23 7.19 -4.37
N GLY A 348 -7.09 7.35 -5.68
CA GLY A 348 -6.29 8.43 -6.27
C GLY A 348 -6.83 9.83 -5.96
N ALA A 349 -8.16 10.00 -5.85
CA ALA A 349 -8.76 11.28 -5.44
C ALA A 349 -8.41 11.62 -3.98
N PHE A 350 -8.52 10.64 -3.07
CA PHE A 350 -8.16 10.85 -1.66
C PHE A 350 -6.68 11.05 -1.45
N ASP A 351 -5.81 10.39 -2.22
CA ASP A 351 -4.37 10.64 -2.20
C ASP A 351 -4.07 12.08 -2.62
N ALA A 352 -4.71 12.58 -3.68
CA ALA A 352 -4.58 13.96 -4.12
C ALA A 352 -5.04 14.96 -3.04
N TYR A 353 -6.17 14.70 -2.39
CA TYR A 353 -6.67 15.57 -1.31
C TYR A 353 -5.80 15.53 -0.06
N SER A 354 -5.29 14.35 0.30
CA SER A 354 -4.36 14.19 1.42
C SER A 354 -3.07 14.97 1.18
N LEU A 355 -2.55 14.92 -0.05
CA LEU A 355 -1.37 15.68 -0.43
C LEU A 355 -1.64 17.20 -0.38
N LEU A 356 -2.82 17.66 -0.79
CA LEU A 356 -3.23 19.07 -0.68
C LEU A 356 -3.26 19.53 0.79
N THR A 357 -3.96 18.81 1.65
CA THR A 357 -4.12 19.18 3.06
C THR A 357 -2.78 19.15 3.80
N PHE A 358 -1.96 18.13 3.56
CA PHE A 358 -0.63 18.03 4.14
C PHE A 358 0.27 19.20 3.69
N SER A 359 0.27 19.51 2.39
CA SER A 359 1.07 20.62 1.86
C SER A 359 0.64 21.97 2.44
N GLN A 360 -0.66 22.20 2.61
CA GLN A 360 -1.17 23.43 3.22
C GLN A 360 -0.71 23.61 4.67
N GLN A 361 -0.81 22.54 5.49
CA GLN A 361 -0.32 22.57 6.85
C GLN A 361 1.20 22.84 6.92
N ALA A 362 1.96 22.25 6.00
CA ALA A 362 3.40 22.49 5.91
C ALA A 362 3.69 23.95 5.52
N ILE A 363 2.98 24.51 4.52
CA ILE A 363 3.15 25.92 4.09
C ILE A 363 2.77 26.90 5.23
N GLU A 364 1.68 26.63 5.95
CA GLU A 364 1.30 27.43 7.12
C GLU A 364 2.37 27.39 8.21
N THR A 365 2.96 26.22 8.46
CA THR A 365 4.08 26.08 9.41
C THR A 365 5.30 26.88 8.98
N VAL A 366 5.65 26.79 7.70
CA VAL A 366 6.75 27.58 7.12
C VAL A 366 6.49 29.08 7.26
N LYS A 367 5.28 29.53 6.94
CA LYS A 367 4.86 30.93 7.07
C LYS A 367 5.01 31.41 8.52
N LYS A 368 4.49 30.63 9.49
CA LYS A 368 4.57 30.97 10.91
C LYS A 368 6.02 31.07 11.41
N ARG A 369 6.88 30.12 11.04
CA ARG A 369 8.32 30.15 11.36
C ARG A 369 9.00 31.39 10.75
N TYR A 370 8.64 31.76 9.54
CA TYR A 370 9.15 32.99 8.89
C TYR A 370 8.71 34.25 9.64
N GLU A 371 7.44 34.38 10.00
CA GLU A 371 6.88 35.51 10.76
C GLU A 371 7.50 35.64 12.17
N THR A 372 7.91 34.52 12.79
CA THR A 372 8.57 34.49 14.09
C THR A 372 10.11 34.57 14.00
N ASN A 373 10.65 34.73 12.80
CA ASN A 373 12.09 34.77 12.52
C ASN A 373 12.86 33.53 13.04
N ASP A 374 12.24 32.35 12.88
CA ASP A 374 12.73 31.05 13.36
C ASP A 374 13.39 30.23 12.23
N TYR A 375 14.25 30.89 11.45
CA TYR A 375 15.11 30.27 10.45
C TYR A 375 16.56 30.73 10.62
N ALA A 376 17.51 29.82 10.54
CA ALA A 376 18.92 30.13 10.66
C ALA A 376 19.46 30.89 9.43
N SER A 377 18.85 30.66 8.26
CA SER A 377 19.20 31.32 7.00
C SER A 377 18.01 31.41 6.05
N MET A 378 18.11 32.30 5.05
CA MET A 378 17.14 32.37 3.95
C MET A 378 17.17 31.11 3.07
N GLU A 379 18.29 30.41 2.99
CA GLU A 379 18.43 29.15 2.28
C GLU A 379 17.57 28.09 2.94
N GLU A 380 17.69 27.89 4.26
CA GLU A 380 16.85 26.98 5.05
C GLU A 380 15.35 27.29 4.87
N PHE A 381 14.99 28.57 4.86
CA PHE A 381 13.62 29.00 4.63
C PHE A 381 13.12 28.57 3.25
N PHE A 382 13.85 28.83 2.17
CA PHE A 382 13.46 28.47 0.82
C PHE A 382 13.41 26.96 0.61
N ASP A 383 14.35 26.21 1.15
CA ASP A 383 14.35 24.76 1.10
C ASP A 383 13.10 24.18 1.79
N SER A 384 12.71 24.77 2.92
CA SER A 384 11.50 24.37 3.65
C SER A 384 10.21 24.70 2.90
N LEU A 385 10.18 25.76 2.09
CA LEU A 385 9.01 26.27 1.39
C LEU A 385 8.75 25.57 0.05
N LEU A 386 9.81 25.32 -0.71
CA LEU A 386 9.69 24.89 -2.11
C LEU A 386 8.99 23.53 -2.25
N ILE A 387 9.33 22.58 -1.41
CA ILE A 387 8.77 21.22 -1.43
C ILE A 387 7.28 21.20 -1.12
N PRO A 388 6.77 21.80 -0.02
CA PRO A 388 5.34 21.87 0.23
C PRO A 388 4.55 22.58 -0.89
N VAL A 389 5.08 23.65 -1.45
CA VAL A 389 4.46 24.34 -2.60
C VAL A 389 4.38 23.40 -3.81
N MET A 390 5.44 22.67 -4.11
CA MET A 390 5.42 21.67 -5.19
C MET A 390 4.38 20.57 -4.93
N TRP A 391 4.25 20.08 -3.71
CA TRP A 391 3.23 19.08 -3.37
C TRP A 391 1.81 19.60 -3.54
N SER A 392 1.56 20.86 -3.18
CA SER A 392 0.26 21.49 -3.44
C SER A 392 -0.08 21.51 -4.94
N GLN A 393 0.89 21.78 -5.81
CA GLN A 393 0.67 21.73 -7.25
C GLN A 393 0.55 20.30 -7.79
N LEU A 394 1.33 19.35 -7.23
CA LEU A 394 1.25 17.94 -7.60
C LEU A 394 -0.12 17.34 -7.27
N SER A 395 -0.76 17.76 -6.17
CA SER A 395 -2.12 17.35 -5.79
C SER A 395 -3.13 17.55 -6.92
N ARG A 396 -3.08 18.68 -7.64
CA ARG A 396 -3.99 18.95 -8.76
C ARG A 396 -3.77 18.00 -9.93
N SER A 397 -2.51 17.82 -10.33
CA SER A 397 -2.16 16.91 -11.42
C SER A 397 -2.49 15.45 -11.07
N GLN A 398 -2.39 15.07 -9.79
CA GLN A 398 -2.81 13.77 -9.28
C GLN A 398 -4.33 13.58 -9.39
N LEU A 399 -5.12 14.60 -9.08
CA LEU A 399 -6.58 14.55 -9.24
C LEU A 399 -6.98 14.37 -10.71
N GLU A 400 -6.33 15.06 -11.64
CA GLU A 400 -6.54 14.86 -13.08
C GLU A 400 -6.17 13.43 -13.54
N SER A 401 -5.08 12.87 -13.01
CA SER A 401 -4.71 11.48 -13.28
C SER A 401 -5.75 10.50 -12.74
N SER A 402 -6.33 10.77 -11.57
CA SER A 402 -7.43 9.98 -11.00
C SER A 402 -8.69 10.04 -11.86
N ALA A 403 -9.01 11.21 -12.42
CA ALA A 403 -10.12 11.36 -13.35
C ALA A 403 -9.90 10.56 -14.65
N ALA A 404 -8.68 10.55 -15.18
CA ALA A 404 -8.32 9.72 -16.33
C ALA A 404 -8.40 8.21 -16.00
N THR A 405 -7.95 7.81 -14.80
CA THR A 405 -8.08 6.42 -14.30
C THR A 405 -9.54 5.99 -14.24
N PHE A 406 -10.44 6.87 -13.81
CA PHE A 406 -11.88 6.59 -13.84
C PHE A 406 -12.41 6.38 -15.26
N GLU A 407 -12.01 7.21 -16.23
CA GLU A 407 -12.43 7.05 -17.61
C GLU A 407 -11.93 5.72 -18.23
N VAL A 408 -10.77 5.27 -17.86
CA VAL A 408 -10.24 3.96 -18.28
C VAL A 408 -10.97 2.83 -17.56
N GLY A 409 -11.25 2.98 -16.26
CA GLY A 409 -11.78 1.94 -15.40
C GLY A 409 -13.28 1.68 -15.53
N ARG A 410 -14.08 2.65 -15.98
CA ARG A 410 -15.54 2.52 -16.08
C ARG A 410 -16.02 1.86 -17.37
N ASP A 411 -17.20 1.27 -17.33
CA ASP A 411 -17.90 0.66 -18.48
C ASP A 411 -17.06 -0.39 -19.21
N ASN A 412 -16.29 -1.18 -18.44
CA ASN A 412 -15.48 -2.25 -18.97
C ASN A 412 -16.27 -3.57 -19.07
N PRO A 413 -16.07 -4.37 -20.12
CA PRO A 413 -16.60 -5.72 -20.16
C PRO A 413 -15.92 -6.55 -19.05
N GLY A 414 -16.69 -7.44 -18.44
CA GLY A 414 -16.17 -8.28 -17.36
C GLY A 414 -17.25 -9.16 -16.77
N ALA A 415 -16.88 -9.92 -15.75
CA ALA A 415 -17.84 -10.70 -14.99
C ALA A 415 -18.82 -9.76 -14.28
N ALA A 416 -20.12 -9.98 -14.48
CA ALA A 416 -21.13 -9.34 -13.66
C ALA A 416 -20.98 -9.78 -12.19
N PHE A 417 -21.47 -8.98 -11.27
CA PHE A 417 -21.59 -9.45 -9.90
C PHE A 417 -22.53 -10.65 -9.86
N ALA A 418 -22.18 -11.65 -9.06
CA ALA A 418 -23.10 -12.74 -8.79
C ALA A 418 -24.33 -12.20 -8.03
N ASP A 419 -25.51 -12.69 -8.38
CA ASP A 419 -26.79 -12.21 -7.80
C ASP A 419 -26.83 -12.38 -6.27
N GLU A 420 -26.04 -13.32 -5.74
CA GLU A 420 -25.93 -13.61 -4.30
C GLU A 420 -25.01 -12.64 -3.55
N ILE A 421 -24.23 -11.81 -4.24
CA ILE A 421 -23.30 -10.89 -3.59
C ILE A 421 -24.03 -9.62 -3.16
N ASP A 422 -24.17 -9.44 -1.85
CA ASP A 422 -24.60 -8.18 -1.27
C ASP A 422 -23.41 -7.20 -1.19
N LEU A 423 -23.30 -6.33 -2.18
CA LEU A 423 -22.24 -5.33 -2.26
C LEU A 423 -22.21 -4.38 -1.04
N ALA A 424 -23.34 -4.14 -0.39
CA ALA A 424 -23.38 -3.32 0.82
C ALA A 424 -22.74 -4.07 2.00
N GLN A 425 -22.96 -5.36 2.13
CA GLN A 425 -22.28 -6.19 3.15
C GLN A 425 -20.77 -6.24 2.88
N VAL A 426 -20.35 -6.46 1.63
CA VAL A 426 -18.94 -6.46 1.25
C VAL A 426 -18.30 -5.11 1.57
N GLY A 427 -18.93 -4.01 1.19
CA GLY A 427 -18.44 -2.66 1.50
C GLY A 427 -18.35 -2.40 3.01
N ASN A 428 -19.35 -2.80 3.79
CA ASN A 428 -19.32 -2.67 5.25
C ASN A 428 -18.22 -3.53 5.89
N PHE A 429 -17.95 -4.70 5.35
CA PHE A 429 -16.84 -5.54 5.79
C PHE A 429 -15.49 -4.85 5.60
N PHE A 430 -15.19 -4.37 4.39
CA PHE A 430 -13.93 -3.65 4.13
C PHE A 430 -13.81 -2.36 4.95
N ARG A 431 -14.92 -1.64 5.15
CA ARG A 431 -14.94 -0.45 6.02
C ARG A 431 -14.55 -0.79 7.46
N ARG A 432 -15.09 -1.87 8.04
CA ARG A 432 -14.72 -2.32 9.40
C ARG A 432 -13.24 -2.71 9.48
N GLY A 433 -12.70 -3.38 8.45
CA GLY A 433 -11.27 -3.70 8.37
C GLY A 433 -10.41 -2.43 8.32
N ALA A 434 -10.81 -1.45 7.53
CA ALA A 434 -10.14 -0.16 7.45
C ALA A 434 -10.19 0.61 8.77
N ASP A 435 -11.34 0.66 9.44
CA ASP A 435 -11.52 1.30 10.75
C ASP A 435 -10.61 0.64 11.81
N ALA A 436 -10.54 -0.70 11.83
CA ALA A 436 -9.65 -1.43 12.73
C ALA A 436 -8.17 -1.14 12.45
N ASN A 437 -7.75 -1.13 11.18
CA ASN A 437 -6.38 -0.80 10.79
C ASN A 437 -6.02 0.65 11.15
N LEU A 438 -6.94 1.60 10.93
CA LEU A 438 -6.72 3.01 11.28
C LEU A 438 -6.58 3.17 12.80
N THR A 439 -7.43 2.50 13.58
CA THR A 439 -7.34 2.50 15.05
C THR A 439 -5.99 1.95 15.50
N ALA A 440 -5.59 0.77 14.98
CA ALA A 440 -4.32 0.16 15.29
C ALA A 440 -3.12 1.06 14.93
N PHE A 441 -3.15 1.68 13.75
CA PHE A 441 -2.11 2.62 13.33
C PHE A 441 -2.04 3.86 14.24
N THR A 442 -3.20 4.43 14.57
CA THR A 442 -3.27 5.61 15.43
C THR A 442 -2.74 5.32 16.83
N GLU A 443 -3.13 4.21 17.43
CA GLU A 443 -2.72 3.85 18.79
C GLU A 443 -1.26 3.41 18.88
N ASN A 444 -0.75 2.68 17.90
CA ASN A 444 0.56 2.04 17.98
C ASN A 444 1.68 2.80 17.25
N VAL A 445 1.33 3.72 16.35
CA VAL A 445 2.31 4.50 15.57
C VAL A 445 2.15 5.99 15.85
N VAL A 446 0.97 6.55 15.62
CA VAL A 446 0.77 8.00 15.68
C VAL A 446 0.89 8.51 17.13
N ALA A 447 0.17 7.91 18.07
CA ALA A 447 0.17 8.36 19.47
C ALA A 447 1.56 8.26 20.12
N PRO A 448 2.30 7.15 20.01
CA PRO A 448 3.67 7.08 20.55
C PRO A 448 4.64 8.07 19.91
N LEU A 449 4.52 8.32 18.58
CA LEU A 449 5.36 9.33 17.92
C LEU A 449 4.98 10.75 18.37
N ALA A 450 3.70 11.06 18.53
CA ALA A 450 3.24 12.34 19.05
C ALA A 450 3.77 12.59 20.46
N ASP A 451 3.72 11.59 21.34
CA ASP A 451 4.28 11.67 22.69
C ASP A 451 5.80 11.87 22.69
N GLN A 452 6.51 11.14 21.79
CA GLN A 452 7.96 11.23 21.69
C GLN A 452 8.44 12.61 21.21
N TYR A 453 7.71 13.23 20.29
CA TYR A 453 8.08 14.52 19.69
C TYR A 453 7.31 15.70 20.27
N GLY A 454 6.48 15.49 21.28
CA GLY A 454 5.69 16.55 21.94
C GLY A 454 4.66 17.20 21.00
N ALA A 455 4.21 16.48 19.99
CA ALA A 455 3.16 16.91 19.07
C ALA A 455 1.79 16.50 19.65
N SER A 456 0.97 17.50 19.99
CA SER A 456 -0.41 17.31 20.48
C SER A 456 -1.42 17.55 19.36
#